data_5fc7c2310f11c4ac2099a4661eb5aa99
#
_entry.id   5fc7c2310f11c4ac2099a4661eb5aa99
#
_cell.length_a   1.000
_cell.length_b   1.000
_cell.length_c   1.000
_cell.angle_alpha   90.00
_cell.angle_beta   90.00
_cell.angle_gamma   90.00
#
_symmetry.space_group_name_H-M   'P 1'
#
loop_
_entity.id
_entity.type
_entity.pdbx_description
1 polymer ?
#
loop_
_entity_poly.entity_id
_entity_poly.type
_entity_poly.pdbx_seq_one_letter_code
_entity_poly.pdbx_strand_id
1 'polypeptide(L)'
;MALCTGPVAVAQTTTMDYSYYDGTTDLAQTGSGKKETYDVAIHINQPALTGTTIKGVIISIPHTTAVSNLKVWLSKKLTLQSIDGKKQNVPDICTQPADTALAFSSTYIPLDQPYTITEGGVYVGYTFTINAVGTDQNAANPLIVCESQNEGGFMIHSTKKYLKWVDQSDVANLAMKVRIDGVAANSASVSLPATIYTITGQTATTNVTVANYGANGVQSFDIDYTVNGTPLTQHCDLPAGQQLPGEFGKSTQVAVSLPAIGADGTYPATISISKVNGQPNSSTAAPTAFEVDARAFIPTHRPVIEEFTGTWCGNCPRGYVAMKAMKRLHPDRFVGL
;
A
#
# COMPACT_ATOMS: atom_id res chain seq x y z
N MET A 1 15.17 9.41 46.94
CA MET A 1 14.69 8.70 45.77
C MET A 1 14.87 9.64 44.59
N ALA A 2 15.95 9.52 43.82
CA ALA A 2 16.25 10.41 42.68
C ALA A 2 15.57 9.82 41.45
N LEU A 3 14.59 10.54 40.88
CA LEU A 3 14.05 10.20 39.56
C LEU A 3 15.14 10.47 38.51
N CYS A 4 15.69 9.42 37.94
CA CYS A 4 16.47 9.49 36.72
C CYS A 4 15.53 9.77 35.55
N THR A 5 15.34 11.06 35.21
CA THR A 5 14.78 11.45 33.92
C THR A 5 15.88 11.28 32.87
N GLY A 6 15.95 10.10 32.28
CA GLY A 6 16.75 9.91 31.07
C GLY A 6 16.23 10.81 29.95
N PRO A 7 17.06 11.27 29.00
CA PRO A 7 16.61 12.05 27.88
C PRO A 7 15.56 11.25 27.08
N VAL A 8 14.37 11.79 26.97
CA VAL A 8 13.35 11.27 26.03
C VAL A 8 13.96 11.46 24.65
N ALA A 9 14.28 10.37 23.98
CA ALA A 9 14.74 10.42 22.59
C ALA A 9 13.60 10.99 21.74
N VAL A 10 13.75 12.23 21.30
CA VAL A 10 12.82 12.83 20.34
C VAL A 10 12.99 12.10 19.01
N ALA A 11 11.93 11.50 18.50
CA ALA A 11 11.95 10.83 17.21
C ALA A 11 12.40 11.85 16.15
N GLN A 12 13.43 11.49 15.38
CA GLN A 12 13.90 12.31 14.28
C GLN A 12 12.86 12.30 13.16
N THR A 13 12.39 13.49 12.78
CA THR A 13 11.44 13.66 11.68
C THR A 13 12.11 14.32 10.48
N THR A 14 11.56 14.10 9.29
CA THR A 14 12.10 14.63 8.04
C THR A 14 10.98 14.93 7.05
N THR A 15 11.33 15.54 5.93
CA THR A 15 10.45 15.80 4.80
C THR A 15 10.60 14.70 3.77
N MET A 16 9.47 14.20 3.21
CA MET A 16 9.47 13.24 2.12
C MET A 16 8.45 13.61 1.05
N ASP A 17 8.65 13.09 -0.15
CA ASP A 17 7.68 13.16 -1.25
C ASP A 17 6.90 11.85 -1.32
N TYR A 18 5.68 11.84 -0.77
CA TYR A 18 4.77 10.71 -0.82
C TYR A 18 4.14 10.56 -2.21
N SER A 19 4.05 9.34 -2.72
CA SER A 19 3.42 9.02 -4.00
C SER A 19 2.95 7.57 -4.03
N TYR A 20 1.94 7.29 -4.82
CA TYR A 20 1.61 5.94 -5.30
C TYR A 20 2.42 5.55 -6.55
N TYR A 21 3.12 6.50 -7.16
CA TYR A 21 4.06 6.28 -8.24
C TYR A 21 5.45 5.98 -7.67
N ASP A 22 5.97 4.80 -7.97
CA ASP A 22 7.23 4.28 -7.41
C ASP A 22 8.50 4.81 -8.10
N GLY A 23 8.36 5.58 -9.18
CA GLY A 23 9.49 6.11 -9.94
C GLY A 23 10.18 5.10 -10.87
N THR A 24 9.79 3.82 -10.84
CA THR A 24 10.40 2.74 -11.62
C THR A 24 9.48 2.19 -12.70
N THR A 25 8.17 2.33 -12.53
CA THR A 25 7.16 1.88 -13.48
C THR A 25 7.06 2.85 -14.65
N ASP A 26 6.88 2.35 -15.85
CA ASP A 26 6.71 3.17 -17.04
C ASP A 26 5.52 4.11 -16.92
N LEU A 27 5.73 5.36 -17.33
CA LEU A 27 4.69 6.37 -17.37
C LEU A 27 3.92 6.29 -18.67
N ALA A 28 2.60 6.40 -18.57
CA ALA A 28 1.69 6.47 -19.69
C ALA A 28 0.88 7.78 -19.63
N GLN A 29 0.29 8.14 -20.77
CA GLN A 29 -0.62 9.28 -20.84
C GLN A 29 -2.05 8.79 -21.08
N THR A 30 -3.02 9.42 -20.41
CA THR A 30 -4.44 9.12 -20.61
C THR A 30 -5.30 10.38 -20.65
N GLY A 31 -6.47 10.27 -21.25
CA GLY A 31 -7.43 11.36 -21.34
C GLY A 31 -8.70 10.96 -22.09
N SER A 32 -9.48 11.94 -22.50
CA SER A 32 -10.74 11.72 -23.24
C SER A 32 -10.68 12.15 -24.70
N GLY A 33 -9.59 12.80 -25.12
CA GLY A 33 -9.49 13.44 -26.45
C GLY A 33 -10.43 14.63 -26.64
N LYS A 34 -10.95 15.24 -25.57
CA LYS A 34 -11.97 16.28 -25.62
C LYS A 34 -11.55 17.54 -24.86
N LYS A 35 -12.09 18.68 -25.31
CA LYS A 35 -12.04 19.93 -24.54
C LYS A 35 -12.92 19.78 -23.32
N GLU A 36 -12.31 19.72 -22.13
CA GLU A 36 -13.03 19.57 -20.87
C GLU A 36 -12.16 19.97 -19.66
N THR A 37 -12.80 20.09 -18.52
CA THR A 37 -12.11 20.26 -17.24
C THR A 37 -11.96 18.89 -16.59
N TYR A 38 -10.77 18.63 -16.09
CA TYR A 38 -10.41 17.47 -15.30
C TYR A 38 -10.20 17.87 -13.85
N ASP A 39 -10.72 17.07 -12.94
CA ASP A 39 -10.39 17.05 -11.53
C ASP A 39 -9.81 15.68 -11.23
N VAL A 40 -8.60 15.62 -10.71
CA VAL A 40 -7.92 14.37 -10.38
C VAL A 40 -7.29 14.47 -9.01
N ALA A 41 -7.22 13.32 -8.31
CA ALA A 41 -6.66 13.27 -6.96
C ALA A 41 -6.09 11.91 -6.62
N ILE A 42 -5.27 11.88 -5.59
CA ILE A 42 -4.94 10.71 -4.80
C ILE A 42 -5.55 10.83 -3.40
N HIS A 43 -5.84 9.71 -2.75
CA HIS A 43 -6.32 9.65 -1.38
C HIS A 43 -5.19 9.19 -0.45
N ILE A 44 -4.63 10.09 0.33
CA ILE A 44 -3.64 9.76 1.35
C ILE A 44 -4.39 9.32 2.61
N ASN A 45 -4.56 8.01 2.78
CA ASN A 45 -5.25 7.41 3.93
C ASN A 45 -4.33 6.41 4.65
N GLN A 46 -3.15 6.89 5.06
CA GLN A 46 -2.16 6.10 5.77
C GLN A 46 -2.12 6.54 7.24
N PRO A 47 -2.51 5.67 8.20
CA PRO A 47 -2.53 6.03 9.62
C PRO A 47 -1.19 6.58 10.14
N ALA A 48 -0.06 6.06 9.64
CA ALA A 48 1.27 6.50 10.00
C ALA A 48 1.61 7.93 9.54
N LEU A 49 0.81 8.54 8.66
CA LEU A 49 0.95 9.94 8.25
C LEU A 49 0.03 10.89 9.03
N THR A 50 -0.81 10.39 9.91
CA THR A 50 -1.65 11.23 10.79
C THR A 50 -0.75 12.10 11.67
N GLY A 51 -1.03 13.40 11.73
CA GLY A 51 -0.24 14.38 12.46
C GLY A 51 0.93 14.98 11.67
N THR A 52 1.27 14.45 10.50
CA THR A 52 2.26 15.04 9.59
C THR A 52 1.64 16.18 8.76
N THR A 53 2.47 17.00 8.13
CA THR A 53 2.02 18.23 7.47
C THR A 53 2.30 18.21 5.97
N ILE A 54 1.27 18.36 5.14
CA ILE A 54 1.41 18.58 3.70
C ILE A 54 1.91 20.00 3.46
N LYS A 55 3.04 20.12 2.77
CA LYS A 55 3.69 21.40 2.44
C LYS A 55 3.44 21.82 0.99
N GLY A 56 3.16 20.89 0.10
CA GLY A 56 2.95 21.19 -1.30
C GLY A 56 2.71 19.93 -2.14
N VAL A 57 2.48 20.16 -3.42
CA VAL A 57 2.15 19.12 -4.40
C VAL A 57 3.16 19.17 -5.55
N ILE A 58 3.54 18.03 -6.06
CA ILE A 58 4.39 17.91 -7.25
C ILE A 58 3.54 17.25 -8.32
N ILE A 59 3.23 18.00 -9.37
CA ILE A 59 2.41 17.53 -10.49
C ILE A 59 3.16 17.65 -11.81
N SER A 60 2.80 16.80 -12.76
CA SER A 60 3.30 16.86 -14.14
C SER A 60 2.11 16.86 -15.08
N ILE A 61 2.08 17.83 -15.99
CA ILE A 61 1.13 17.89 -17.09
C ILE A 61 1.93 17.85 -18.39
N PRO A 62 1.58 17.00 -19.35
CA PRO A 62 2.28 16.97 -20.64
C PRO A 62 2.24 18.32 -21.31
N HIS A 63 3.32 18.68 -22.03
CA HIS A 63 3.42 20.00 -22.68
C HIS A 63 2.32 20.22 -23.69
N THR A 64 1.48 21.21 -23.41
CA THR A 64 0.46 21.69 -24.32
C THR A 64 0.12 23.14 -23.97
N THR A 65 -0.07 23.96 -24.99
CA THR A 65 -0.54 25.35 -24.82
C THR A 65 -2.04 25.43 -24.54
N ALA A 66 -2.74 24.30 -24.57
CA ALA A 66 -4.20 24.24 -24.41
C ALA A 66 -4.67 24.24 -22.95
N VAL A 67 -3.77 24.17 -21.96
CA VAL A 67 -4.10 24.14 -20.53
C VAL A 67 -4.45 25.53 -20.01
N SER A 68 -5.50 25.57 -19.19
CA SER A 68 -5.88 26.75 -18.40
C SER A 68 -6.52 26.35 -17.09
N ASN A 69 -6.73 27.30 -16.19
CA ASN A 69 -7.44 27.12 -14.93
C ASN A 69 -6.81 26.02 -14.04
N LEU A 70 -5.48 25.96 -14.03
CA LEU A 70 -4.77 25.02 -13.19
C LEU A 70 -4.89 25.45 -11.71
N LYS A 71 -5.33 24.52 -10.87
CA LYS A 71 -5.47 24.70 -9.43
C LYS A 71 -4.99 23.44 -8.72
N VAL A 72 -4.40 23.56 -7.55
CA VAL A 72 -4.19 22.47 -6.60
C VAL A 72 -5.16 22.63 -5.44
N TRP A 73 -5.56 21.51 -4.85
CA TRP A 73 -6.55 21.52 -3.79
C TRP A 73 -6.44 20.32 -2.85
N LEU A 74 -6.98 20.48 -1.64
CA LEU A 74 -7.12 19.45 -0.63
C LEU A 74 -8.57 19.34 -0.18
N SER A 75 -9.03 18.11 0.10
CA SER A 75 -10.40 17.87 0.55
C SER A 75 -10.50 16.63 1.45
N LYS A 76 -11.40 16.65 2.43
CA LYS A 76 -11.74 15.46 3.22
C LYS A 76 -12.69 14.51 2.47
N LYS A 77 -13.40 15.02 1.51
CA LYS A 77 -14.37 14.26 0.69
C LYS A 77 -14.42 14.80 -0.73
N LEU A 78 -14.73 13.93 -1.66
CA LEU A 78 -14.93 14.31 -3.08
C LEU A 78 -16.37 14.77 -3.30
N THR A 79 -16.57 16.06 -3.45
CA THR A 79 -17.91 16.67 -3.58
C THR A 79 -18.04 17.41 -4.90
N LEU A 80 -19.15 17.15 -5.61
CA LEU A 80 -19.54 17.87 -6.82
C LEU A 80 -20.75 18.74 -6.56
N GLN A 81 -20.68 19.99 -6.95
CA GLN A 81 -21.82 20.93 -6.94
C GLN A 81 -22.20 21.33 -8.36
N SER A 82 -23.47 21.64 -8.58
CA SER A 82 -23.93 22.19 -9.85
C SER A 82 -23.75 23.71 -9.84
N ILE A 83 -22.78 24.19 -10.60
CA ILE A 83 -22.48 25.62 -10.76
C ILE A 83 -22.65 25.94 -12.24
N ASP A 84 -23.54 26.89 -12.59
CA ASP A 84 -23.88 27.27 -13.96
C ASP A 84 -24.22 26.05 -14.84
N GLY A 85 -25.02 25.13 -14.30
CA GLY A 85 -25.46 23.91 -14.99
C GLY A 85 -24.39 22.84 -15.21
N LYS A 86 -23.15 23.02 -14.70
CA LYS A 86 -22.06 22.05 -14.79
C LYS A 86 -21.71 21.51 -13.41
N LYS A 87 -21.39 20.22 -13.34
CA LYS A 87 -20.83 19.63 -12.14
C LYS A 87 -19.37 20.08 -12.00
N GLN A 88 -19.05 20.65 -10.86
CA GLN A 88 -17.70 21.13 -10.52
C GLN A 88 -17.26 20.56 -9.16
N ASN A 89 -15.99 20.25 -9.04
CA ASN A 89 -15.39 19.86 -7.77
C ASN A 89 -15.36 21.04 -6.80
N VAL A 90 -15.78 20.79 -5.56
CA VAL A 90 -15.79 21.79 -4.49
C VAL A 90 -15.03 21.22 -3.29
N PRO A 91 -13.71 21.42 -3.23
CA PRO A 91 -12.87 21.02 -2.10
C PRO A 91 -13.27 21.73 -0.81
N ASP A 92 -13.23 21.01 0.31
CA ASP A 92 -13.69 21.53 1.61
C ASP A 92 -12.54 21.96 2.54
N ILE A 93 -11.26 21.83 2.11
CA ILE A 93 -10.11 22.29 2.90
C ILE A 93 -9.49 23.54 2.28
N CYS A 94 -8.91 23.40 1.08
CA CYS A 94 -8.32 24.53 0.37
C CYS A 94 -8.34 24.34 -1.15
N THR A 95 -8.27 25.44 -1.86
CA THR A 95 -8.03 25.50 -3.31
C THR A 95 -7.16 26.71 -3.58
N GLN A 96 -6.07 26.55 -4.34
CA GLN A 96 -5.22 27.67 -4.75
C GLN A 96 -4.90 27.58 -6.25
N PRO A 97 -4.85 28.72 -6.97
CA PRO A 97 -4.35 28.76 -8.35
C PRO A 97 -2.91 28.25 -8.42
N ALA A 98 -2.55 27.63 -9.55
CA ALA A 98 -1.21 27.22 -9.87
C ALA A 98 -0.75 27.85 -11.19
N ASP A 99 0.57 27.95 -11.40
CA ASP A 99 1.10 28.49 -12.64
C ASP A 99 0.78 27.57 -13.83
N THR A 100 0.11 28.10 -14.86
CA THR A 100 -0.21 27.37 -16.08
C THR A 100 0.99 27.20 -17.02
N ALA A 101 2.14 27.86 -16.73
CA ALA A 101 3.38 27.63 -17.46
C ALA A 101 4.09 26.33 -17.07
N LEU A 102 3.52 25.55 -16.16
CA LEU A 102 4.02 24.25 -15.74
C LEU A 102 3.88 23.24 -16.88
N ALA A 103 4.89 23.13 -17.67
CA ALA A 103 4.92 22.18 -18.77
C ALA A 103 6.09 21.22 -18.59
N PHE A 104 5.86 19.92 -18.74
CA PHE A 104 6.84 18.84 -18.91
C PHE A 104 7.64 18.33 -17.72
N SER A 105 7.89 19.08 -16.70
CA SER A 105 8.65 18.62 -15.56
C SER A 105 7.78 18.55 -14.31
N SER A 106 8.07 17.59 -13.46
CA SER A 106 7.49 17.56 -12.13
C SER A 106 7.77 18.87 -11.40
N THR A 107 6.77 19.74 -11.28
CA THR A 107 6.91 21.05 -10.67
C THR A 107 6.34 21.02 -9.28
N TYR A 108 7.13 21.49 -8.31
CA TYR A 108 6.69 21.65 -6.93
C TYR A 108 5.87 22.94 -6.77
N ILE A 109 4.65 22.79 -6.27
CA ILE A 109 3.72 23.87 -5.94
C ILE A 109 3.58 23.88 -4.42
N PRO A 110 4.17 24.85 -3.71
CA PRO A 110 3.98 24.98 -2.27
C PRO A 110 2.53 25.35 -1.98
N LEU A 111 1.96 24.83 -0.89
CA LEU A 111 0.67 25.30 -0.39
C LEU A 111 0.81 26.64 0.31
N ASP A 112 -0.09 27.58 0.05
CA ASP A 112 -0.17 28.87 0.75
C ASP A 112 -0.38 28.65 2.26
N GLN A 113 -1.17 27.61 2.58
CA GLN A 113 -1.40 27.14 3.96
C GLN A 113 -1.11 25.64 4.05
N PRO A 114 -0.03 25.24 4.72
CA PRO A 114 0.25 23.84 5.01
C PRO A 114 -0.90 23.18 5.77
N TYR A 115 -1.17 21.90 5.49
CA TYR A 115 -2.29 21.16 6.08
C TYR A 115 -1.80 19.97 6.90
N THR A 116 -2.22 19.87 8.15
CA THR A 116 -1.94 18.69 8.99
C THR A 116 -2.93 17.57 8.69
N ILE A 117 -2.41 16.42 8.32
CA ILE A 117 -3.23 15.23 8.03
C ILE A 117 -3.91 14.75 9.31
N THR A 118 -5.23 14.62 9.26
CA THR A 118 -6.05 14.12 10.36
C THR A 118 -6.55 12.71 10.06
N GLU A 119 -7.11 12.05 11.06
CA GLU A 119 -7.73 10.73 10.91
C GLU A 119 -8.71 10.68 9.71
N GLY A 120 -8.76 9.54 9.02
CA GLY A 120 -9.54 9.35 7.80
C GLY A 120 -8.87 9.90 6.54
N GLY A 121 -7.64 10.40 6.64
CA GLY A 121 -6.82 10.82 5.50
C GLY A 121 -7.29 12.12 4.84
N VAL A 122 -6.82 12.36 3.62
CA VAL A 122 -7.10 13.55 2.81
C VAL A 122 -6.96 13.24 1.32
N TYR A 123 -7.87 13.78 0.51
CA TYR A 123 -7.70 13.83 -0.95
C TYR A 123 -6.83 15.03 -1.30
N VAL A 124 -5.79 14.78 -2.07
CA VAL A 124 -4.88 15.80 -2.62
C VAL A 124 -5.00 15.74 -4.13
N GLY A 125 -5.34 16.83 -4.75
CA GLY A 125 -5.64 16.83 -6.18
C GLY A 125 -5.32 18.14 -6.89
N TYR A 126 -5.55 18.09 -8.20
CA TYR A 126 -5.46 19.26 -9.05
C TYR A 126 -6.60 19.27 -10.08
N THR A 127 -6.95 20.50 -10.51
CA THR A 127 -7.95 20.78 -11.53
C THR A 127 -7.28 21.53 -12.67
N PHE A 128 -7.61 21.22 -13.91
CA PHE A 128 -7.21 22.00 -15.07
C PHE A 128 -8.23 21.86 -16.21
N THR A 129 -8.17 22.76 -17.18
CA THR A 129 -9.07 22.76 -18.34
C THR A 129 -8.26 22.65 -19.62
N ILE A 130 -8.66 21.73 -20.50
CA ILE A 130 -8.18 21.63 -21.88
C ILE A 130 -9.11 22.41 -22.79
N ASN A 131 -8.62 23.50 -23.38
CA ASN A 131 -9.41 24.41 -24.22
C ASN A 131 -9.38 24.03 -25.71
N ALA A 132 -8.37 23.31 -26.16
CA ALA A 132 -8.21 22.85 -27.54
C ALA A 132 -7.53 21.47 -27.55
N VAL A 133 -7.90 20.62 -28.48
CA VAL A 133 -7.27 19.31 -28.67
C VAL A 133 -6.56 19.27 -30.03
N GLY A 134 -7.29 19.47 -31.14
CA GLY A 134 -6.74 19.40 -32.49
C GLY A 134 -6.00 18.10 -32.74
N THR A 135 -4.76 18.20 -33.24
CA THR A 135 -3.82 17.08 -33.45
C THR A 135 -2.83 16.91 -32.30
N ASP A 136 -2.93 17.70 -31.23
CA ASP A 136 -2.04 17.66 -30.07
C ASP A 136 -2.37 16.45 -29.17
N GLN A 137 -1.52 15.43 -29.21
CA GLN A 137 -1.69 14.21 -28.43
C GLN A 137 -1.57 14.48 -26.92
N ASN A 138 -0.79 15.47 -26.49
CA ASN A 138 -0.67 15.85 -25.10
C ASN A 138 -1.97 16.50 -24.59
N ALA A 139 -2.64 17.30 -25.41
CA ALA A 139 -3.94 17.85 -25.10
C ALA A 139 -5.05 16.78 -25.12
N ALA A 140 -4.91 15.75 -25.95
CA ALA A 140 -5.84 14.63 -26.01
C ALA A 140 -5.72 13.71 -24.76
N ASN A 141 -4.49 13.52 -24.24
CA ASN A 141 -4.14 12.65 -23.14
C ASN A 141 -3.34 13.41 -22.04
N PRO A 142 -3.99 14.36 -21.34
CA PRO A 142 -3.29 15.32 -20.49
C PRO A 142 -2.94 14.80 -19.10
N LEU A 143 -3.27 13.56 -18.78
CA LEU A 143 -2.99 12.96 -17.47
C LEU A 143 -1.82 11.99 -17.58
N ILE A 144 -0.87 12.11 -16.67
CA ILE A 144 0.24 11.16 -16.54
C ILE A 144 -0.11 10.15 -15.44
N VAL A 145 -0.02 8.88 -15.80
CA VAL A 145 -0.31 7.75 -14.92
C VAL A 145 0.80 6.70 -15.01
N CYS A 146 0.86 5.79 -14.06
CA CYS A 146 1.73 4.62 -14.08
C CYS A 146 0.90 3.33 -13.90
N GLU A 147 1.41 2.21 -14.37
CA GLU A 147 0.68 0.92 -14.37
C GLU A 147 0.52 0.29 -12.97
N SER A 148 1.21 0.80 -11.96
CA SER A 148 1.01 0.34 -10.58
C SER A 148 -0.42 0.63 -10.11
N GLN A 149 -0.94 -0.23 -9.24
CA GLN A 149 -2.33 -0.20 -8.76
C GLN A 149 -2.32 -0.18 -7.22
N ASN A 150 -2.83 0.90 -6.63
CA ASN A 150 -2.92 1.06 -5.19
C ASN A 150 -4.25 1.73 -4.84
N GLU A 151 -4.96 1.21 -3.86
CA GLU A 151 -6.19 1.84 -3.36
C GLU A 151 -5.97 3.32 -3.04
N GLY A 152 -6.83 4.19 -3.57
CA GLY A 152 -6.70 5.63 -3.45
C GLY A 152 -5.68 6.28 -4.41
N GLY A 153 -5.05 5.53 -5.30
CA GLY A 153 -4.00 6.01 -6.20
C GLY A 153 -4.48 6.86 -7.37
N PHE A 154 -5.76 6.80 -7.75
CA PHE A 154 -6.30 7.59 -8.86
C PHE A 154 -7.80 7.81 -8.77
N MET A 155 -8.21 8.99 -8.36
CA MET A 155 -9.59 9.50 -8.43
C MET A 155 -9.71 10.45 -9.59
N ILE A 156 -10.76 10.32 -10.41
CA ILE A 156 -11.01 11.20 -11.56
C ILE A 156 -12.47 11.66 -11.63
N HIS A 157 -12.65 12.92 -11.95
CA HIS A 157 -13.88 13.53 -12.46
C HIS A 157 -13.55 14.35 -13.70
N SER A 158 -14.47 14.43 -14.65
CA SER A 158 -14.35 15.37 -15.77
C SER A 158 -15.71 15.82 -16.27
N THR A 159 -15.74 16.98 -16.91
CA THR A 159 -17.01 17.63 -17.28
C THR A 159 -17.73 16.98 -18.47
N LYS A 160 -17.12 16.00 -19.17
CA LYS A 160 -17.74 15.33 -20.33
C LYS A 160 -17.67 13.80 -20.29
N LYS A 161 -16.58 13.21 -19.79
CA LYS A 161 -16.41 11.75 -19.78
C LYS A 161 -16.77 11.15 -18.42
N TYR A 162 -16.20 11.66 -17.35
CA TYR A 162 -16.40 11.16 -15.99
C TYR A 162 -17.28 12.14 -15.19
N LEU A 163 -18.59 12.12 -15.44
CA LEU A 163 -19.56 13.08 -14.88
C LEU A 163 -19.80 12.92 -13.37
N LYS A 164 -19.20 11.92 -12.76
CA LYS A 164 -19.11 11.67 -11.30
C LYS A 164 -17.67 11.38 -10.97
N TRP A 165 -17.32 11.46 -9.69
CA TRP A 165 -16.07 10.92 -9.22
C TRP A 165 -16.02 9.41 -9.45
N VAL A 166 -14.94 8.95 -10.05
CA VAL A 166 -14.67 7.55 -10.35
C VAL A 166 -13.30 7.18 -9.76
N ASP A 167 -13.25 6.08 -9.06
CA ASP A 167 -12.00 5.46 -8.65
C ASP A 167 -11.44 4.64 -9.82
N GLN A 168 -10.23 4.96 -10.25
CA GLN A 168 -9.48 4.28 -11.31
C GLN A 168 -8.21 3.61 -10.75
N SER A 169 -8.13 3.46 -9.45
CA SER A 169 -6.95 2.90 -8.76
C SER A 169 -6.69 1.44 -9.10
N ASP A 170 -7.69 0.73 -9.60
CA ASP A 170 -7.60 -0.64 -10.13
C ASP A 170 -7.03 -0.71 -11.56
N VAL A 171 -6.91 0.43 -12.23
CA VAL A 171 -6.37 0.54 -13.59
C VAL A 171 -4.95 1.11 -13.58
N ALA A 172 -4.73 2.19 -12.81
CA ALA A 172 -3.45 2.89 -12.76
C ALA A 172 -3.36 3.78 -11.53
N ASN A 173 -2.17 4.26 -11.19
CA ASN A 173 -1.98 5.35 -10.23
C ASN A 173 -1.68 6.66 -10.96
N LEU A 174 -2.15 7.76 -10.38
CA LEU A 174 -1.82 9.11 -10.86
C LEU A 174 -0.36 9.43 -10.52
N ALA A 175 0.42 9.84 -11.52
CA ALA A 175 1.83 10.20 -11.36
C ALA A 175 1.97 11.61 -10.76
N MET A 176 1.61 11.75 -9.48
CA MET A 176 1.80 12.95 -8.69
C MET A 176 2.48 12.62 -7.36
N LYS A 177 3.11 13.61 -6.73
CA LYS A 177 3.74 13.47 -5.41
C LYS A 177 3.23 14.57 -4.48
N VAL A 178 3.23 14.26 -3.20
CA VAL A 178 2.82 15.19 -2.14
C VAL A 178 3.98 15.33 -1.16
N ARG A 179 4.48 16.55 -1.00
CA ARG A 179 5.55 16.84 -0.04
C ARG A 179 4.99 16.92 1.36
N ILE A 180 5.45 16.03 2.22
CA ILE A 180 4.99 15.88 3.60
C ILE A 180 6.16 16.09 4.54
N ASP A 181 5.97 16.94 5.54
CA ASP A 181 6.91 17.23 6.61
C ASP A 181 6.47 16.60 7.93
N GLY A 182 7.43 16.30 8.81
CA GLY A 182 7.16 15.65 10.08
C GLY A 182 7.06 14.13 10.01
N VAL A 183 7.46 13.51 8.88
CA VAL A 183 7.51 12.06 8.74
C VAL A 183 8.65 11.51 9.59
N ALA A 184 8.40 10.42 10.31
CA ALA A 184 9.42 9.74 11.10
C ALA A 184 10.60 9.28 10.20
N ALA A 185 11.83 9.50 10.65
CA ALA A 185 13.01 9.06 9.89
C ALA A 185 13.08 7.54 9.79
N ASN A 186 12.85 6.84 10.92
CA ASN A 186 12.89 5.38 11.02
C ASN A 186 11.55 4.87 11.56
N SER A 187 10.74 4.30 10.72
CA SER A 187 9.45 3.71 11.09
C SER A 187 9.15 2.51 10.22
N ALA A 188 8.83 1.38 10.84
CA ALA A 188 8.44 0.17 10.13
C ALA A 188 7.35 -0.58 10.90
N SER A 189 6.56 -1.36 10.17
CA SER A 189 5.59 -2.28 10.74
C SER A 189 5.87 -3.71 10.32
N VAL A 190 5.31 -4.65 11.07
CA VAL A 190 5.37 -6.08 10.76
C VAL A 190 3.96 -6.65 10.72
N SER A 191 3.73 -7.54 9.75
CA SER A 191 2.50 -8.33 9.65
C SER A 191 2.82 -9.78 9.31
N LEU A 192 1.93 -10.70 9.72
CA LEU A 192 2.08 -12.14 9.53
C LEU A 192 0.69 -12.80 9.53
N PRO A 193 0.59 -14.10 9.12
CA PRO A 193 -0.66 -14.86 9.25
C PRO A 193 -1.16 -14.90 10.70
N ALA A 194 -2.47 -14.88 10.88
CA ALA A 194 -3.11 -14.91 12.21
C ALA A 194 -2.79 -16.16 13.03
N THR A 195 -2.44 -17.28 12.36
CA THR A 195 -2.06 -18.54 13.02
C THR A 195 -0.82 -19.11 12.35
N ILE A 196 0.17 -19.47 13.15
CA ILE A 196 1.38 -20.18 12.76
C ILE A 196 1.31 -21.60 13.30
N TYR A 197 1.41 -22.59 12.41
CA TYR A 197 1.40 -24.00 12.77
C TYR A 197 2.83 -24.53 12.97
N THR A 198 3.04 -25.29 14.04
CA THR A 198 4.34 -25.92 14.33
C THR A 198 4.17 -27.31 14.90
N ILE A 199 5.25 -28.09 14.88
CA ILE A 199 5.34 -29.38 15.59
C ILE A 199 5.87 -29.11 16.98
N THR A 200 5.22 -29.70 17.98
CA THR A 200 5.64 -29.64 19.39
C THR A 200 7.12 -30.03 19.54
N GLY A 201 7.89 -29.22 20.25
CA GLY A 201 9.33 -29.41 20.47
C GLY A 201 10.21 -28.94 19.32
N GLN A 202 9.65 -28.41 18.22
CA GLN A 202 10.44 -27.88 17.09
C GLN A 202 10.33 -26.35 17.02
N THR A 203 11.41 -25.72 16.57
CA THR A 203 11.43 -24.30 16.23
C THR A 203 10.59 -24.08 14.97
N ALA A 204 9.64 -23.18 15.04
CA ALA A 204 8.87 -22.76 13.85
C ALA A 204 9.60 -21.66 13.10
N THR A 205 9.60 -21.73 11.77
CA THR A 205 10.04 -20.62 10.93
C THR A 205 8.83 -20.12 10.13
N THR A 206 8.59 -18.82 10.18
CA THR A 206 7.50 -18.18 9.41
C THR A 206 8.01 -16.96 8.67
N ASN A 207 7.39 -16.62 7.54
CA ASN A 207 7.66 -15.39 6.84
C ASN A 207 6.78 -14.28 7.41
N VAL A 208 7.42 -13.19 7.82
CA VAL A 208 6.75 -11.95 8.18
C VAL A 208 6.93 -10.93 7.07
N THR A 209 5.93 -10.09 6.85
CA THR A 209 6.03 -8.95 5.94
C THR A 209 6.44 -7.73 6.75
N VAL A 210 7.58 -7.14 6.41
CA VAL A 210 8.08 -5.88 7.00
C VAL A 210 7.83 -4.77 6.00
N ALA A 211 7.17 -3.69 6.42
CA ALA A 211 6.87 -2.53 5.59
C ALA A 211 7.49 -1.26 6.17
N ASN A 212 8.13 -0.46 5.30
CA ASN A 212 8.72 0.83 5.65
C ASN A 212 7.64 1.92 5.70
N TYR A 213 7.58 2.65 6.79
CA TYR A 213 6.74 3.85 6.98
C TYR A 213 7.57 5.05 7.44
N GLY A 214 8.89 4.96 7.33
CA GLY A 214 9.84 6.02 7.58
C GLY A 214 10.38 6.62 6.28
N ALA A 215 11.03 7.77 6.40
CA ALA A 215 11.68 8.42 5.27
C ALA A 215 13.05 7.79 4.91
N ASN A 216 13.67 7.09 5.86
CA ASN A 216 14.89 6.33 5.62
C ASN A 216 14.55 4.93 5.08
N GLY A 217 15.42 4.39 4.23
CA GLY A 217 15.35 2.97 3.87
C GLY A 217 15.61 2.06 5.06
N VAL A 218 15.10 0.82 5.01
CA VAL A 218 15.31 -0.19 6.07
C VAL A 218 16.40 -1.17 5.61
N GLN A 219 17.51 -1.21 6.35
CA GLN A 219 18.63 -2.13 6.14
C GLN A 219 18.66 -3.22 7.20
N SER A 220 18.25 -2.90 8.42
CA SER A 220 18.15 -3.84 9.55
C SER A 220 17.03 -3.43 10.49
N PHE A 221 16.56 -4.38 11.30
CA PHE A 221 15.55 -4.12 12.32
C PHE A 221 15.65 -5.13 13.46
N ASP A 222 15.17 -4.76 14.64
CA ASP A 222 14.98 -5.65 15.77
C ASP A 222 13.50 -5.98 15.90
N ILE A 223 13.16 -7.27 15.92
CA ILE A 223 11.82 -7.77 16.20
C ILE A 223 11.74 -8.18 17.66
N ASP A 224 10.76 -7.64 18.36
CA ASP A 224 10.34 -8.11 19.66
C ASP A 224 9.09 -8.96 19.50
N TYR A 225 9.09 -10.16 20.03
CA TYR A 225 7.92 -11.02 20.06
C TYR A 225 7.74 -11.71 21.39
N THR A 226 6.50 -11.99 21.72
CA THR A 226 6.11 -12.71 22.95
C THR A 226 5.32 -13.92 22.51
N VAL A 227 5.74 -15.10 22.94
CA VAL A 227 5.01 -16.35 22.75
C VAL A 227 4.68 -16.92 24.11
N ASN A 228 3.41 -17.16 24.40
CA ASN A 228 2.94 -17.65 25.71
C ASN A 228 3.53 -16.87 26.89
N GLY A 229 3.58 -15.54 26.78
CA GLY A 229 4.09 -14.65 27.82
C GLY A 229 5.62 -14.55 27.93
N THR A 230 6.37 -15.31 27.13
CA THR A 230 7.86 -15.26 27.13
C THR A 230 8.33 -14.25 26.08
N PRO A 231 8.99 -13.13 26.49
CA PRO A 231 9.50 -12.14 25.57
C PRO A 231 10.81 -12.61 24.94
N LEU A 232 11.01 -12.28 23.66
CA LEU A 232 12.18 -12.58 22.86
C LEU A 232 12.46 -11.42 21.92
N THR A 233 13.74 -11.20 21.60
CA THR A 233 14.18 -10.21 20.61
C THR A 233 15.07 -10.89 19.59
N GLN A 234 14.86 -10.62 18.31
CA GLN A 234 15.71 -11.09 17.21
C GLN A 234 16.15 -9.90 16.37
N HIS A 235 17.46 -9.81 16.13
CA HIS A 235 18.03 -8.88 15.16
C HIS A 235 17.96 -9.48 13.75
N CYS A 236 17.56 -8.67 12.76
CA CYS A 236 17.45 -9.08 11.36
C CYS A 236 18.15 -8.06 10.47
N ASP A 237 19.22 -8.49 9.78
CA ASP A 237 19.83 -7.75 8.69
C ASP A 237 19.15 -8.10 7.36
N LEU A 238 18.80 -7.10 6.57
CA LEU A 238 18.26 -7.31 5.23
C LEU A 238 19.41 -7.45 4.22
N PRO A 239 19.51 -8.57 3.48
CA PRO A 239 20.43 -8.68 2.37
C PRO A 239 20.25 -7.53 1.36
N ALA A 240 21.30 -7.13 0.66
CA ALA A 240 21.29 -5.98 -0.25
C ALA A 240 20.13 -5.96 -1.25
N GLY A 241 19.68 -7.13 -1.74
CA GLY A 241 18.52 -7.25 -2.65
C GLY A 241 17.15 -7.23 -1.97
N GLN A 242 17.09 -7.21 -0.62
CA GLN A 242 15.84 -7.16 0.16
C GLN A 242 15.73 -5.90 1.01
N GLN A 243 16.75 -5.02 0.98
CA GLN A 243 16.68 -3.73 1.66
C GLN A 243 15.55 -2.89 1.10
N LEU A 244 14.80 -2.24 2.00
CA LEU A 244 13.70 -1.38 1.60
C LEU A 244 14.22 0.03 1.33
N PRO A 245 13.83 0.65 0.21
CA PRO A 245 14.14 2.06 -0.04
C PRO A 245 13.42 2.98 0.96
N GLY A 246 13.82 4.25 1.01
CA GLY A 246 13.15 5.31 1.77
C GLY A 246 11.82 5.73 1.15
N GLU A 247 11.01 4.74 0.77
CA GLU A 247 9.70 4.92 0.15
C GLU A 247 8.62 4.33 1.03
N PHE A 248 7.56 5.10 1.22
CA PHE A 248 6.47 4.76 2.11
C PHE A 248 5.67 3.54 1.60
N GLY A 249 5.44 2.56 2.49
CA GLY A 249 4.67 1.36 2.19
C GLY A 249 5.42 0.27 1.41
N LYS A 250 6.68 0.47 1.03
CA LYS A 250 7.49 -0.61 0.44
C LYS A 250 7.73 -1.71 1.47
N SER A 251 7.60 -2.96 1.05
CA SER A 251 7.68 -4.11 1.94
C SER A 251 8.53 -5.24 1.37
N THR A 252 9.01 -6.09 2.26
CA THR A 252 9.71 -7.33 1.95
C THR A 252 9.30 -8.43 2.90
N GLN A 253 9.52 -9.69 2.50
CA GLN A 253 9.30 -10.84 3.36
C GLN A 253 10.61 -11.30 3.99
N VAL A 254 10.56 -11.56 5.30
CA VAL A 254 11.71 -12.00 6.08
C VAL A 254 11.33 -13.23 6.89
N ALA A 255 12.19 -14.25 6.87
CA ALA A 255 12.01 -15.43 7.70
C ALA A 255 12.37 -15.13 9.16
N VAL A 256 11.47 -15.42 10.07
CA VAL A 256 11.63 -15.26 11.51
C VAL A 256 11.48 -16.62 12.18
N SER A 257 12.35 -16.92 13.14
CA SER A 257 12.30 -18.16 13.90
C SER A 257 11.60 -17.93 15.24
N LEU A 258 10.51 -18.66 15.48
CA LEU A 258 9.81 -18.68 16.75
C LEU A 258 10.37 -19.81 17.64
N PRO A 259 10.39 -19.64 18.97
CA PRO A 259 10.91 -20.66 19.89
C PRO A 259 10.07 -21.94 19.82
N ALA A 260 10.72 -23.06 20.14
CA ALA A 260 10.04 -24.34 20.26
C ALA A 260 9.03 -24.31 21.42
N ILE A 261 7.83 -24.84 21.19
CA ILE A 261 6.77 -25.00 22.19
C ILE A 261 6.74 -26.46 22.62
N GLY A 262 6.89 -26.70 23.93
CA GLY A 262 7.08 -28.03 24.49
C GLY A 262 5.82 -28.89 24.65
N ALA A 263 4.61 -28.34 24.44
CA ALA A 263 3.36 -29.07 24.60
C ALA A 263 2.36 -28.71 23.50
N ASP A 264 1.44 -29.63 23.22
CA ASP A 264 0.34 -29.39 22.28
C ASP A 264 -0.59 -28.29 22.82
N GLY A 265 -1.03 -27.40 21.94
CA GLY A 265 -1.94 -26.32 22.30
C GLY A 265 -1.87 -25.15 21.33
N THR A 266 -2.77 -24.19 21.55
CA THR A 266 -2.78 -22.89 20.87
C THR A 266 -2.32 -21.83 21.85
N TYR A 267 -1.30 -21.07 21.48
CA TYR A 267 -0.59 -20.13 22.35
C TYR A 267 -0.71 -18.70 21.80
N PRO A 268 -1.20 -17.76 22.62
CA PRO A 268 -1.25 -16.36 22.20
C PRO A 268 0.16 -15.81 22.03
N ALA A 269 0.32 -15.01 21.00
CA ALA A 269 1.58 -14.39 20.67
C ALA A 269 1.40 -12.96 20.15
N THR A 270 2.44 -12.14 20.28
CA THR A 270 2.49 -10.79 19.71
C THR A 270 3.83 -10.55 19.07
N ILE A 271 3.87 -9.68 18.08
CA ILE A 271 5.08 -9.28 17.37
C ILE A 271 5.09 -7.78 17.10
N SER A 272 6.25 -7.15 17.23
CA SER A 272 6.45 -5.73 16.87
C SER A 272 7.90 -5.51 16.43
N ILE A 273 8.15 -4.40 15.74
CA ILE A 273 9.52 -3.94 15.45
C ILE A 273 9.87 -2.89 16.49
N SER A 274 10.95 -3.11 17.24
CA SER A 274 11.42 -2.18 18.29
C SER A 274 12.48 -1.21 17.78
N LYS A 275 13.32 -1.64 16.82
CA LYS A 275 14.33 -0.77 16.21
C LYS A 275 14.35 -0.92 14.69
N VAL A 276 14.73 0.17 14.01
CA VAL A 276 15.01 0.23 12.57
C VAL A 276 16.37 0.86 12.38
N ASN A 277 17.28 0.20 11.66
CA ASN A 277 18.66 0.65 11.46
C ASN A 277 19.39 1.01 12.78
N GLY A 278 19.15 0.21 13.83
CA GLY A 278 19.73 0.44 15.16
C GLY A 278 19.13 1.59 15.97
N GLN A 279 18.16 2.35 15.41
CA GLN A 279 17.46 3.44 16.08
C GLN A 279 16.08 2.98 16.58
N PRO A 280 15.53 3.57 17.65
CA PRO A 280 14.16 3.27 18.07
C PRO A 280 13.16 3.41 16.90
N ASN A 281 12.28 2.41 16.77
CA ASN A 281 11.19 2.49 15.80
C ASN A 281 10.17 3.56 16.22
N SER A 282 9.91 4.51 15.34
CA SER A 282 8.95 5.60 15.60
C SER A 282 7.49 5.19 15.34
N SER A 283 7.23 3.94 14.93
CA SER A 283 5.86 3.45 14.76
C SER A 283 5.11 3.46 16.08
N THR A 284 3.89 4.01 16.08
CA THR A 284 2.95 3.98 17.21
C THR A 284 1.96 2.81 17.11
N ALA A 285 2.14 1.94 16.12
CA ALA A 285 1.28 0.76 15.94
C ALA A 285 1.38 -0.18 17.14
N ALA A 286 0.24 -0.67 17.61
CA ALA A 286 0.22 -1.73 18.62
C ALA A 286 0.90 -3.00 18.07
N PRO A 287 1.49 -3.84 18.95
CA PRO A 287 2.01 -5.14 18.53
C PRO A 287 0.94 -5.96 17.82
N THR A 288 1.32 -6.60 16.72
CA THR A 288 0.41 -7.49 15.97
C THR A 288 0.20 -8.77 16.75
N ALA A 289 -1.06 -9.08 17.06
CA ALA A 289 -1.44 -10.31 17.74
C ALA A 289 -1.57 -11.45 16.72
N PHE A 290 -1.14 -12.66 17.13
CA PHE A 290 -1.30 -13.89 16.37
C PHE A 290 -1.35 -15.09 17.32
N GLU A 291 -1.50 -16.28 16.79
CA GLU A 291 -1.50 -17.53 17.56
C GLU A 291 -0.45 -18.49 17.03
N VAL A 292 0.19 -19.25 17.92
CA VAL A 292 1.03 -20.40 17.55
C VAL A 292 0.29 -21.67 17.93
N ASP A 293 -0.08 -22.46 16.93
CA ASP A 293 -0.75 -23.75 17.11
C ASP A 293 0.27 -24.88 17.01
N ALA A 294 0.70 -25.39 18.18
CA ALA A 294 1.66 -26.47 18.31
C ALA A 294 0.94 -27.82 18.42
N ARG A 295 1.30 -28.77 17.57
CA ARG A 295 0.72 -30.12 17.55
C ARG A 295 1.80 -31.18 17.51
N ALA A 296 1.54 -32.34 18.12
CA ALA A 296 2.45 -33.48 18.09
C ALA A 296 2.78 -33.95 16.64
N PHE A 297 1.88 -33.66 15.71
CA PHE A 297 2.08 -33.91 14.29
C PHE A 297 1.25 -32.94 13.43
N ILE A 298 1.69 -32.69 12.23
CA ILE A 298 0.92 -31.98 11.21
C ILE A 298 0.23 -33.02 10.32
N PRO A 299 -1.10 -33.07 10.29
CA PRO A 299 -1.82 -34.01 9.43
C PRO A 299 -1.45 -33.83 7.96
N THR A 300 -1.16 -34.89 7.27
CA THR A 300 -0.96 -34.86 5.82
C THR A 300 -2.29 -34.58 5.14
N HIS A 301 -2.39 -33.44 4.47
CA HIS A 301 -3.57 -33.11 3.67
C HIS A 301 -3.63 -34.05 2.44
N ARG A 302 -4.75 -34.76 2.29
CA ARG A 302 -5.05 -35.58 1.11
C ARG A 302 -6.34 -35.06 0.49
N PRO A 303 -6.30 -34.48 -0.72
CA PRO A 303 -7.53 -34.09 -1.42
C PRO A 303 -8.39 -35.30 -1.69
N VAL A 304 -9.68 -35.16 -1.49
CA VAL A 304 -10.69 -36.15 -1.89
C VAL A 304 -11.13 -35.83 -3.30
N ILE A 305 -11.09 -36.82 -4.17
CA ILE A 305 -11.58 -36.74 -5.56
C ILE A 305 -12.74 -37.72 -5.68
N GLU A 306 -13.93 -37.19 -5.92
CA GLU A 306 -15.15 -37.97 -6.10
C GLU A 306 -15.49 -38.07 -7.61
N GLU A 307 -15.74 -39.28 -8.10
CA GLU A 307 -16.22 -39.49 -9.46
C GLU A 307 -17.70 -39.91 -9.44
N PHE A 308 -18.56 -39.03 -9.93
CA PHE A 308 -19.97 -39.36 -10.13
C PHE A 308 -20.16 -40.04 -11.47
N THR A 309 -20.54 -41.31 -11.44
CA THR A 309 -20.65 -42.14 -12.63
C THR A 309 -21.99 -42.87 -12.69
N GLY A 310 -22.34 -43.40 -13.86
CA GLY A 310 -23.56 -44.19 -14.08
C GLY A 310 -23.40 -45.12 -15.30
N THR A 311 -24.19 -46.21 -15.35
CA THR A 311 -24.13 -47.22 -16.42
C THR A 311 -24.44 -46.66 -17.81
N TRP A 312 -25.09 -45.50 -17.89
CA TRP A 312 -25.42 -44.78 -19.13
C TRP A 312 -24.36 -43.72 -19.56
N CYS A 313 -23.31 -43.52 -18.79
CA CYS A 313 -22.33 -42.49 -19.05
C CYS A 313 -21.20 -42.99 -19.94
N GLY A 314 -21.23 -42.63 -21.23
CA GLY A 314 -20.22 -43.04 -22.21
C GLY A 314 -18.79 -42.55 -21.97
N ASN A 315 -18.62 -41.49 -21.18
CA ASN A 315 -17.30 -40.89 -20.87
C ASN A 315 -16.75 -41.31 -19.49
N CYS A 316 -17.57 -41.87 -18.61
CA CYS A 316 -17.18 -42.22 -17.24
C CYS A 316 -16.04 -43.26 -17.14
N PRO A 317 -15.86 -44.21 -18.09
CA PRO A 317 -14.70 -45.08 -18.06
C PRO A 317 -13.36 -44.38 -18.09
N ARG A 318 -13.30 -43.16 -18.63
CA ARG A 318 -12.07 -42.30 -18.63
C ARG A 318 -11.75 -41.80 -17.23
N GLY A 319 -12.75 -41.34 -16.47
CA GLY A 319 -12.61 -40.93 -15.08
C GLY A 319 -12.10 -42.06 -14.21
N TYR A 320 -12.73 -43.25 -14.32
CA TYR A 320 -12.30 -44.44 -13.58
C TYR A 320 -10.85 -44.85 -13.88
N VAL A 321 -10.42 -44.80 -15.16
CA VAL A 321 -9.03 -45.07 -15.54
C VAL A 321 -8.08 -44.02 -14.94
N ALA A 322 -8.47 -42.73 -14.97
CA ALA A 322 -7.71 -41.67 -14.37
C ALA A 322 -7.56 -41.86 -12.85
N MET A 323 -8.64 -42.19 -12.15
CA MET A 323 -8.63 -42.46 -10.70
C MET A 323 -7.72 -43.65 -10.36
N LYS A 324 -7.77 -44.72 -11.13
CA LYS A 324 -6.85 -45.88 -10.97
C LYS A 324 -5.38 -45.47 -11.19
N ALA A 325 -5.13 -44.68 -12.23
CA ALA A 325 -3.78 -44.18 -12.51
C ALA A 325 -3.25 -43.31 -11.38
N MET A 326 -4.06 -42.38 -10.87
CA MET A 326 -3.69 -41.54 -9.73
C MET A 326 -3.42 -42.36 -8.46
N LYS A 327 -4.27 -43.34 -8.15
CA LYS A 327 -4.06 -44.24 -7.01
C LYS A 327 -2.75 -45.01 -7.12
N ARG A 328 -2.38 -45.45 -8.33
CA ARG A 328 -1.12 -46.16 -8.58
C ARG A 328 0.10 -45.26 -8.51
N LEU A 329 0.02 -44.03 -9.05
CA LEU A 329 1.14 -43.09 -9.14
C LEU A 329 1.33 -42.27 -7.84
N HIS A 330 0.24 -42.06 -7.11
CA HIS A 330 0.21 -41.20 -5.93
C HIS A 330 -0.61 -41.80 -4.78
N PRO A 331 -0.27 -43.03 -4.30
CA PRO A 331 -1.14 -43.80 -3.38
C PRO A 331 -1.42 -43.10 -2.08
N ASP A 332 -0.50 -42.22 -1.62
CA ASP A 332 -0.57 -41.55 -0.34
C ASP A 332 -0.92 -40.06 -0.45
N ARG A 333 -1.27 -39.57 -1.63
CA ARG A 333 -1.47 -38.15 -1.86
C ARG A 333 -2.92 -37.71 -2.07
N PHE A 334 -3.86 -38.64 -2.26
CA PHE A 334 -5.28 -38.33 -2.40
C PHE A 334 -6.15 -39.52 -1.97
N VAL A 335 -7.44 -39.25 -1.73
CA VAL A 335 -8.48 -40.26 -1.55
C VAL A 335 -9.41 -40.23 -2.76
N GLY A 336 -9.57 -41.33 -3.46
CA GLY A 336 -10.50 -41.47 -4.58
C GLY A 336 -11.76 -42.20 -4.13
N LEU A 337 -12.94 -41.64 -4.41
CA LEU A 337 -14.26 -42.20 -4.12
C LEU A 337 -15.04 -42.42 -5.43
#